data_1bdc8e7130f7458cd735ab80a37721c6
#
_entry.id   1bdc8e7130f7458cd735ab80a37721c6
#
_cell.length_a   1.000
_cell.length_b   1.000
_cell.length_c   1.000
_cell.angle_alpha   90.00
_cell.angle_beta   90.00
_cell.angle_gamma   90.00
#
_symmetry.space_group_name_H-M   'P 1'
#
loop_
_entity.id
_entity.type
_entity.pdbx_description
1 polymer ?
#
loop_
_entity_poly.entity_id
_entity_poly.type
_entity_poly.pdbx_seq_one_letter_code
_entity_poly.pdbx_strand_id
1 'polypeptide(L)'
;MFPGQALFWQHVAITKPEYGPVPLALGRPIDSKESWCVVSDEPTASTTVVEDGRRFDIDENFLDDNSHGFQLESSLSRSATALERLCGVLALTTLSLVAQGTAGVHQGQRRWGDAHGFRGQSYLTIGWNGVKLALSRGDDLLTSVHRSAEADPAPAMASKIQHQKQPQLFSTMECRDAA
;
A
#
# COMPACT_ATOMS: atom_id res chain seq x y z
N MET A 1 14.37 -19.49 -8.89
CA MET A 1 13.98 -18.21 -9.49
C MET A 1 14.99 -17.16 -9.11
N PHE A 2 15.46 -16.37 -10.07
CA PHE A 2 16.44 -15.31 -9.84
C PHE A 2 15.74 -14.00 -9.44
N PRO A 3 16.39 -13.11 -8.68
CA PRO A 3 15.86 -11.78 -8.42
C PRO A 3 15.55 -11.03 -9.74
N GLY A 4 14.42 -10.38 -9.82
CA GLY A 4 13.92 -9.70 -11.01
C GLY A 4 13.29 -10.60 -12.07
N GLN A 5 13.04 -11.86 -11.78
CA GLN A 5 12.38 -12.79 -12.69
C GLN A 5 10.89 -12.91 -12.36
N ALA A 6 10.04 -12.91 -13.39
CA ALA A 6 8.63 -13.26 -13.29
C ALA A 6 8.28 -14.31 -14.35
N LEU A 7 7.51 -15.33 -13.95
CA LEU A 7 7.05 -16.44 -14.78
C LEU A 7 5.53 -16.52 -14.67
N PHE A 8 4.87 -16.77 -15.78
CA PHE A 8 3.42 -16.83 -15.89
C PHE A 8 2.98 -18.12 -16.56
N TRP A 9 1.97 -18.78 -16.01
CA TRP A 9 1.32 -19.95 -16.56
C TRP A 9 -0.18 -19.74 -16.58
N GLN A 10 -0.83 -20.17 -17.64
CA GLN A 10 -2.28 -20.01 -17.78
C GLN A 10 -3.08 -21.22 -17.26
N HIS A 11 -2.46 -22.40 -17.21
CA HIS A 11 -3.14 -23.64 -16.87
C HIS A 11 -2.27 -24.49 -15.94
N VAL A 12 -2.43 -24.32 -14.63
CA VAL A 12 -1.69 -25.09 -13.62
C VAL A 12 -2.67 -25.81 -12.70
N ALA A 13 -2.47 -27.09 -12.50
CA ALA A 13 -3.16 -27.83 -11.44
C ALA A 13 -2.42 -27.64 -10.11
N ILE A 14 -3.07 -27.08 -9.10
CA ILE A 14 -2.42 -26.71 -7.82
C ILE A 14 -2.44 -27.88 -6.85
N THR A 15 -3.44 -28.73 -6.86
CA THR A 15 -3.62 -29.80 -5.86
C THR A 15 -3.99 -31.13 -6.50
N LYS A 16 -3.67 -32.23 -5.80
CA LYS A 16 -4.30 -33.53 -6.05
C LYS A 16 -5.58 -33.61 -5.21
N PRO A 17 -6.73 -33.88 -5.74
CA PRO A 17 -7.09 -34.20 -7.10
C PRO A 17 -7.81 -33.08 -7.82
N GLU A 18 -7.35 -31.99 -8.21
CA GLU A 18 -8.11 -31.29 -9.22
C GLU A 18 -8.69 -29.91 -8.87
N TYR A 19 -7.99 -29.15 -8.09
CA TYR A 19 -8.27 -27.74 -8.18
C TYR A 19 -7.46 -27.15 -9.33
N GLY A 20 -8.13 -26.81 -10.42
CA GLY A 20 -7.49 -26.27 -11.62
C GLY A 20 -8.19 -26.72 -12.91
N PRO A 21 -7.70 -26.32 -14.07
CA PRO A 21 -6.51 -25.49 -14.24
C PRO A 21 -6.75 -24.02 -13.85
N VAL A 22 -5.77 -23.41 -13.19
CA VAL A 22 -5.81 -21.99 -12.80
C VAL A 22 -4.58 -21.25 -13.32
N PRO A 23 -4.72 -19.97 -13.64
CA PRO A 23 -3.58 -19.11 -13.94
C PRO A 23 -2.69 -18.91 -12.71
N LEU A 24 -1.38 -18.96 -12.91
CA LEU A 24 -0.38 -18.81 -11.86
C LEU A 24 0.68 -17.80 -12.27
N ALA A 25 0.99 -16.87 -11.37
CA ALA A 25 2.15 -16.00 -11.50
C ALA A 25 3.15 -16.27 -10.38
N LEU A 26 4.40 -16.48 -10.74
CA LEU A 26 5.52 -16.50 -9.80
C LEU A 26 6.42 -15.31 -10.08
N GLY A 27 6.67 -14.48 -9.07
CA GLY A 27 7.52 -13.32 -9.19
C GLY A 27 8.53 -13.25 -8.05
N ARG A 28 9.77 -12.89 -8.36
CA ARG A 28 10.74 -12.51 -7.35
C ARG A 28 11.26 -11.12 -7.65
N PRO A 29 10.78 -10.08 -6.93
CA PRO A 29 11.29 -8.72 -7.09
C PRO A 29 12.81 -8.64 -6.89
N ILE A 30 13.47 -7.69 -7.55
CA ILE A 30 14.93 -7.54 -7.52
C ILE A 30 15.45 -7.40 -6.08
N ASP A 31 14.72 -6.67 -5.24
CA ASP A 31 15.12 -6.39 -3.87
C ASP A 31 14.51 -7.34 -2.82
N SER A 32 13.75 -8.35 -3.25
CA SER A 32 13.11 -9.32 -2.35
C SER A 32 13.93 -10.59 -2.21
N LYS A 33 14.02 -11.08 -0.97
CA LYS A 33 14.53 -12.41 -0.67
C LYS A 33 13.50 -13.49 -0.94
N GLU A 34 12.22 -13.14 -0.95
CA GLU A 34 11.08 -14.03 -1.08
C GLU A 34 10.51 -13.99 -2.49
N SER A 35 9.99 -15.13 -2.92
CA SER A 35 9.25 -15.24 -4.17
C SER A 35 7.76 -15.14 -3.87
N TRP A 36 7.06 -14.38 -4.68
CA TRP A 36 5.61 -14.24 -4.64
C TRP A 36 4.97 -15.28 -5.52
N CYS A 37 3.90 -15.89 -5.04
CA CYS A 37 3.10 -16.89 -5.75
C CYS A 37 1.65 -16.41 -5.75
N VAL A 38 1.16 -16.01 -6.91
CA VAL A 38 -0.18 -15.47 -7.08
C VAL A 38 -0.99 -16.40 -7.95
N VAL A 39 -2.12 -16.86 -7.45
CA VAL A 39 -3.13 -17.62 -8.17
C VAL A 39 -4.27 -16.70 -8.52
N SER A 40 -4.74 -16.73 -9.76
CA SER A 40 -5.81 -15.87 -10.26
C SER A 40 -6.91 -16.70 -10.92
N ASP A 41 -8.07 -16.14 -11.03
CA ASP A 41 -9.19 -16.62 -11.87
C ASP A 41 -9.12 -16.03 -13.29
N GLU A 42 -8.27 -15.03 -13.51
CA GLU A 42 -8.00 -14.41 -14.80
C GLU A 42 -6.58 -14.72 -15.30
N PRO A 43 -6.32 -14.60 -16.61
CA PRO A 43 -4.98 -14.79 -17.16
C PRO A 43 -3.92 -13.95 -16.43
N THR A 44 -2.86 -14.60 -15.96
CA THR A 44 -1.78 -13.92 -15.24
C THR A 44 -0.83 -13.19 -16.18
N ALA A 45 -0.42 -11.98 -15.78
CA ALA A 45 0.53 -11.12 -16.47
C ALA A 45 1.41 -10.37 -15.46
N SER A 46 2.29 -9.50 -15.95
CA SER A 46 3.10 -8.64 -15.08
C SER A 46 2.26 -7.74 -14.15
N THR A 47 1.08 -7.32 -14.62
CA THR A 47 0.10 -6.55 -13.85
C THR A 47 -0.39 -7.31 -12.63
N THR A 48 -0.62 -8.62 -12.74
CA THR A 48 -1.09 -9.48 -11.65
C THR A 48 -0.15 -9.42 -10.44
N VAL A 49 1.17 -9.50 -10.67
CA VAL A 49 2.15 -9.43 -9.58
C VAL A 49 2.23 -8.03 -8.97
N VAL A 50 2.10 -6.99 -9.80
CA VAL A 50 2.06 -5.59 -9.34
C VAL A 50 0.80 -5.32 -8.53
N GLU A 51 -0.34 -5.84 -8.95
CA GLU A 51 -1.61 -5.69 -8.24
C GLU A 51 -1.64 -6.45 -6.91
N ASP A 52 -1.07 -7.66 -6.88
CA ASP A 52 -0.90 -8.39 -5.61
C ASP A 52 0.01 -7.62 -4.64
N GLY A 53 1.04 -6.94 -5.16
CA GLY A 53 1.89 -6.05 -4.34
C GLY A 53 1.10 -4.94 -3.64
N ARG A 54 0.03 -4.43 -4.24
CA ARG A 54 -0.85 -3.42 -3.62
C ARG A 54 -1.69 -3.97 -2.46
N ARG A 55 -1.81 -5.27 -2.33
CA ARG A 55 -2.45 -5.90 -1.16
C ARG A 55 -1.69 -5.61 0.13
N PHE A 56 -0.37 -5.47 0.05
CA PHE A 56 0.44 -5.08 1.20
C PHE A 56 0.12 -3.67 1.70
N ASP A 57 -0.36 -2.78 0.83
CA ASP A 57 -0.82 -1.44 1.22
C ASP A 57 -2.03 -1.53 2.17
N ILE A 58 -2.87 -2.57 2.00
CA ILE A 58 -4.02 -2.84 2.89
C ILE A 58 -3.51 -3.31 4.25
N ASP A 59 -2.52 -4.19 4.27
CA ASP A 59 -1.94 -4.70 5.51
C ASP A 59 -1.25 -3.56 6.30
N GLU A 60 -0.57 -2.63 5.61
CA GLU A 60 -0.01 -1.43 6.23
C GLU A 60 -1.10 -0.51 6.82
N ASN A 61 -2.24 -0.35 6.15
CA ASN A 61 -3.37 0.39 6.69
C ASN A 61 -3.94 -0.26 7.95
N PHE A 62 -4.06 -1.59 7.97
CA PHE A 62 -4.47 -2.31 9.18
C PHE A 62 -3.46 -2.15 10.31
N LEU A 63 -2.17 -2.12 10.02
CA LEU A 63 -1.14 -1.88 11.01
C LEU A 63 -1.23 -0.46 11.59
N ASP A 64 -1.50 0.53 10.75
CA ASP A 64 -1.74 1.91 11.18
C ASP A 64 -2.99 2.01 12.07
N ASP A 65 -4.09 1.33 11.71
CA ASP A 65 -5.31 1.32 12.50
C ASP A 65 -5.12 0.62 13.85
N ASN A 66 -4.39 -0.49 13.88
CA ASN A 66 -4.24 -1.32 15.07
C ASN A 66 -3.14 -0.81 16.02
N SER A 67 -1.93 -0.59 15.53
CA SER A 67 -0.77 -0.45 16.40
C SER A 67 -0.08 0.90 16.33
N HIS A 68 0.02 1.50 15.16
CA HIS A 68 0.85 2.68 14.94
C HIS A 68 0.07 3.99 14.92
N GLY A 69 -1.24 3.95 14.63
CA GLY A 69 -2.08 5.14 14.54
C GLY A 69 -3.15 5.19 15.63
N PHE A 70 -4.24 4.44 15.45
CA PHE A 70 -5.43 4.57 16.29
C PHE A 70 -5.51 3.57 17.45
N GLN A 71 -4.60 2.61 17.52
CA GLN A 71 -4.55 1.59 18.60
C GLN A 71 -5.87 0.85 18.81
N LEU A 72 -6.52 0.43 17.73
CA LEU A 72 -7.83 -0.23 17.76
C LEU A 72 -7.86 -1.44 18.68
N GLU A 73 -6.76 -2.20 18.76
CA GLU A 73 -6.62 -3.36 19.63
C GLU A 73 -6.77 -3.01 21.13
N SER A 74 -6.37 -1.80 21.51
CA SER A 74 -6.46 -1.33 22.89
C SER A 74 -7.85 -0.80 23.28
N SER A 75 -8.79 -0.75 22.33
CA SER A 75 -10.14 -0.19 22.55
C SER A 75 -10.98 -0.98 23.57
N LEU A 76 -10.62 -2.24 23.86
CA LEU A 76 -11.34 -3.14 24.76
C LEU A 76 -12.82 -3.36 24.39
N SER A 77 -13.27 -2.89 23.25
CA SER A 77 -14.65 -3.04 22.80
C SER A 77 -14.93 -4.50 22.43
N ARG A 78 -15.95 -5.08 23.04
CA ARG A 78 -16.41 -6.47 22.77
C ARG A 78 -17.72 -6.52 21.99
N SER A 79 -18.34 -5.39 21.73
CA SER A 79 -19.58 -5.31 20.97
C SER A 79 -19.29 -5.23 19.48
N ALA A 80 -19.80 -6.17 18.68
CA ALA A 80 -19.65 -6.15 17.22
C ALA A 80 -20.17 -4.84 16.61
N THR A 81 -21.34 -4.35 17.06
CA THR A 81 -21.92 -3.10 16.58
C THR A 81 -21.06 -1.87 16.95
N ALA A 82 -20.45 -1.89 18.14
CA ALA A 82 -19.54 -0.80 18.52
C ALA A 82 -18.25 -0.81 17.69
N LEU A 83 -17.69 -2.00 17.43
CA LEU A 83 -16.52 -2.17 16.57
C LEU A 83 -16.83 -1.75 15.13
N GLU A 84 -17.96 -2.15 14.57
CA GLU A 84 -18.38 -1.73 13.22
C GLU A 84 -18.44 -0.21 13.08
N ARG A 85 -19.06 0.47 14.05
CA ARG A 85 -19.13 1.93 14.08
C ARG A 85 -17.76 2.56 14.23
N LEU A 86 -16.92 2.00 15.10
CA LEU A 86 -15.55 2.48 15.30
C LEU A 86 -14.73 2.33 14.02
N CYS A 87 -14.77 1.17 13.35
CA CYS A 87 -14.11 0.96 12.07
C CYS A 87 -14.61 1.96 11.01
N GLY A 88 -15.89 2.24 10.95
CA GLY A 88 -16.44 3.26 10.05
C GLY A 88 -15.90 4.66 10.32
N VAL A 89 -15.79 5.05 11.59
CA VAL A 89 -15.19 6.34 11.98
C VAL A 89 -13.70 6.37 11.63
N LEU A 90 -12.97 5.28 11.91
CA LEU A 90 -11.54 5.19 11.59
C LEU A 90 -11.30 5.31 10.08
N ALA A 91 -12.08 4.60 9.27
CA ALA A 91 -11.96 4.68 7.80
C ALA A 91 -12.14 6.11 7.28
N LEU A 92 -13.15 6.84 7.77
CA LEU A 92 -13.38 8.24 7.40
C LEU A 92 -12.24 9.15 7.90
N THR A 93 -11.74 8.89 9.10
CA THR A 93 -10.61 9.65 9.68
C THR A 93 -9.34 9.42 8.88
N THR A 94 -9.02 8.16 8.56
CA THR A 94 -7.87 7.80 7.72
C THR A 94 -7.95 8.48 6.37
N LEU A 95 -9.10 8.40 5.70
CA LEU A 95 -9.32 9.06 4.41
C LEU A 95 -9.08 10.58 4.50
N SER A 96 -9.61 11.22 5.53
CA SER A 96 -9.45 12.66 5.75
C SER A 96 -7.99 13.04 6.03
N LEU A 97 -7.31 12.29 6.90
CA LEU A 97 -5.91 12.54 7.24
C LEU A 97 -4.97 12.31 6.05
N VAL A 98 -5.17 11.23 5.28
CA VAL A 98 -4.40 10.97 4.06
C VAL A 98 -4.60 12.10 3.05
N ALA A 99 -5.84 12.59 2.87
CA ALA A 99 -6.12 13.73 1.99
C ALA A 99 -5.40 15.00 2.45
N GLN A 100 -5.43 15.32 3.75
CA GLN A 100 -4.69 16.44 4.33
C GLN A 100 -3.18 16.30 4.10
N GLY A 101 -2.64 15.09 4.34
CA GLY A 101 -1.21 14.80 4.13
C GLY A 101 -0.79 14.93 2.68
N THR A 102 -1.58 14.40 1.76
CA THR A 102 -1.33 14.49 0.31
C THR A 102 -1.38 15.93 -0.16
N ALA A 103 -2.38 16.70 0.26
CA ALA A 103 -2.49 18.11 -0.08
C ALA A 103 -1.32 18.92 0.48
N GLY A 104 -0.92 18.68 1.72
CA GLY A 104 0.25 19.32 2.31
C GLY A 104 1.54 19.06 1.53
N VAL A 105 1.71 17.83 1.01
CA VAL A 105 2.84 17.48 0.13
C VAL A 105 2.75 18.22 -1.20
N HIS A 106 1.59 18.23 -1.86
CA HIS A 106 1.37 18.94 -3.12
C HIS A 106 1.62 20.45 -2.99
N GLN A 107 1.25 21.04 -1.87
CA GLN A 107 1.44 22.47 -1.58
C GLN A 107 2.88 22.81 -1.12
N GLY A 108 3.78 21.82 -1.10
CA GLY A 108 5.16 22.02 -0.63
C GLY A 108 5.30 22.18 0.88
N GLN A 109 4.25 21.94 1.64
CA GLN A 109 4.19 22.07 3.09
C GLN A 109 4.57 20.79 3.85
N ARG A 110 5.09 19.77 3.14
CA ARG A 110 5.45 18.48 3.71
C ARG A 110 6.27 18.59 5.01
N ARG A 111 7.21 19.53 5.06
CA ARG A 111 8.10 19.72 6.21
C ARG A 111 7.38 20.11 7.50
N TRP A 112 6.15 20.53 7.45
CA TRP A 112 5.36 20.81 8.64
C TRP A 112 4.92 19.52 9.35
N GLY A 113 4.70 18.45 8.60
CA GLY A 113 4.33 17.14 9.14
C GLY A 113 5.47 16.11 9.15
N ASP A 114 6.53 16.33 8.35
CA ASP A 114 7.66 15.44 8.18
C ASP A 114 8.97 16.23 8.03
N ALA A 115 9.78 16.22 9.08
CA ALA A 115 11.02 16.99 9.14
C ALA A 115 12.16 16.46 8.26
N HIS A 116 12.01 15.26 7.67
CA HIS A 116 13.06 14.65 6.85
C HIS A 116 13.30 15.41 5.54
N GLY A 117 14.50 15.29 4.98
CA GLY A 117 14.84 15.85 3.67
C GLY A 117 14.09 15.21 2.50
N PHE A 118 13.58 14.00 2.68
CA PHE A 118 12.71 13.22 1.78
C PHE A 118 11.42 12.85 2.53
N ARG A 119 10.42 12.28 1.85
CA ARG A 119 9.23 11.77 2.55
C ARG A 119 9.61 10.50 3.35
N GLY A 120 9.75 10.67 4.66
CA GLY A 120 10.07 9.60 5.60
C GLY A 120 8.84 9.09 6.38
N GLN A 121 7.69 9.75 6.23
CA GLN A 121 6.45 9.41 6.95
C GLN A 121 5.34 9.03 5.97
N SER A 122 4.36 8.25 6.45
CA SER A 122 3.14 7.98 5.69
C SER A 122 2.33 9.27 5.49
N TYR A 123 1.46 9.30 4.46
CA TYR A 123 0.53 10.42 4.28
C TYR A 123 -0.42 10.58 5.44
N LEU A 124 -0.80 9.47 6.10
CA LEU A 124 -1.58 9.49 7.34
C LEU A 124 -0.85 10.28 8.43
N THR A 125 0.42 9.97 8.69
CA THR A 125 1.23 10.64 9.72
C THR A 125 1.47 12.10 9.38
N ILE A 126 1.77 12.41 8.11
CA ILE A 126 1.95 13.81 7.65
C ILE A 126 0.64 14.59 7.85
N GLY A 127 -0.50 14.02 7.47
CA GLY A 127 -1.80 14.66 7.66
C GLY A 127 -2.16 14.83 9.13
N TRP A 128 -1.91 13.84 9.97
CA TRP A 128 -2.11 13.92 11.41
C TRP A 128 -1.33 15.08 12.03
N ASN A 129 -0.05 15.18 11.72
CA ASN A 129 0.80 16.26 12.20
C ASN A 129 0.40 17.62 11.61
N GLY A 130 0.03 17.65 10.32
CA GLY A 130 -0.48 18.85 9.66
C GLY A 130 -1.77 19.37 10.29
N VAL A 131 -2.73 18.49 10.56
CA VAL A 131 -3.99 18.84 11.24
C VAL A 131 -3.71 19.39 12.66
N LYS A 132 -2.86 18.74 13.45
CA LYS A 132 -2.47 19.25 14.77
C LYS A 132 -1.88 20.65 14.70
N LEU A 133 -1.01 20.87 13.73
CA LEU A 133 -0.37 22.16 13.53
C LEU A 133 -1.39 23.23 13.11
N ALA A 134 -2.26 22.91 12.14
CA ALA A 134 -3.31 23.80 11.68
C ALA A 134 -4.25 24.19 12.82
N LEU A 135 -4.72 23.22 13.60
CA LEU A 135 -5.56 23.49 14.78
C LEU A 135 -4.85 24.37 15.82
N SER A 136 -3.54 24.19 16.02
CA SER A 136 -2.78 25.00 16.96
C SER A 136 -2.60 26.46 16.52
N ARG A 137 -2.65 26.70 15.20
CA ARG A 137 -2.49 28.05 14.60
C ARG A 137 -3.81 28.71 14.25
N GLY A 138 -4.90 27.96 14.23
CA GLY A 138 -6.19 28.42 13.72
C GLY A 138 -6.26 28.51 12.21
N ASP A 139 -5.43 27.70 11.51
CA ASP A 139 -5.42 27.60 10.06
C ASP A 139 -6.59 26.72 9.58
N ASP A 140 -7.04 26.94 8.35
CA ASP A 140 -8.10 26.17 7.73
C ASP A 140 -7.61 24.75 7.36
N LEU A 141 -8.50 23.78 7.54
CA LEU A 141 -8.33 22.42 7.06
C LEU A 141 -9.00 22.24 5.70
N LEU A 142 -8.54 21.24 4.94
CA LEU A 142 -9.23 20.83 3.72
C LEU A 142 -10.65 20.37 4.04
N THR A 143 -11.61 20.95 3.34
CA THR A 143 -13.05 20.63 3.49
C THR A 143 -13.52 19.56 2.50
N SER A 144 -12.72 19.25 1.48
CA SER A 144 -13.08 18.27 0.46
C SER A 144 -11.95 17.27 0.24
N VAL A 145 -12.33 16.01 0.06
CA VAL A 145 -11.43 14.91 -0.27
C VAL A 145 -11.59 14.57 -1.74
N HIS A 146 -10.51 14.68 -2.50
CA HIS A 146 -10.50 14.33 -3.92
C HIS A 146 -9.70 13.05 -4.13
N ARG A 147 -10.25 12.15 -4.91
CA ARG A 147 -9.54 11.00 -5.44
C ARG A 147 -8.72 11.45 -6.65
N SER A 148 -7.41 11.27 -6.62
CA SER A 148 -6.55 11.49 -7.78
C SER A 148 -6.21 10.16 -8.43
N ALA A 149 -6.24 10.10 -9.76
CA ALA A 149 -5.70 9.01 -10.55
C ALA A 149 -4.20 9.20 -10.85
N GLU A 150 -3.62 10.31 -10.40
CA GLU A 150 -2.22 10.61 -10.61
C GLU A 150 -1.34 9.72 -9.74
N ALA A 151 -0.10 9.51 -10.21
CA ALA A 151 0.91 8.79 -9.44
C ALA A 151 1.23 9.53 -8.14
N ASP A 152 1.71 8.79 -7.14
CA ASP A 152 2.15 9.36 -5.86
C ASP A 152 3.18 10.48 -6.09
N PRO A 153 2.89 11.73 -5.69
CA PRO A 153 3.77 12.87 -5.95
C PRO A 153 5.09 12.81 -5.19
N ALA A 154 5.13 12.08 -4.10
CA ALA A 154 6.32 11.91 -3.27
C ALA A 154 6.36 10.50 -2.67
N PRO A 155 6.71 9.47 -3.44
CA PRO A 155 6.82 8.10 -2.94
C PRO A 155 7.69 8.02 -1.70
N ALA A 156 7.26 7.24 -0.69
CA ALA A 156 8.04 7.05 0.52
C ALA A 156 9.34 6.33 0.18
N MET A 157 10.42 6.82 0.76
CA MET A 157 11.73 6.22 0.58
C MET A 157 12.36 5.98 1.93
N ALA A 158 12.61 4.73 2.25
CA ALA A 158 13.38 4.36 3.43
C ALA A 158 14.84 4.79 3.30
N SER A 159 15.34 4.97 2.07
CA SER A 159 16.68 5.49 1.82
C SER A 159 16.86 5.97 0.38
N LYS A 160 17.82 6.87 0.12
CA LYS A 160 18.21 7.27 -1.25
C LYS A 160 18.62 6.08 -2.12
N ILE A 161 19.11 5.00 -1.52
CA ILE A 161 19.53 3.78 -2.22
C ILE A 161 18.32 3.01 -2.74
N GLN A 162 17.23 2.95 -1.99
CA GLN A 162 15.98 2.35 -2.46
C GLN A 162 15.39 3.12 -3.65
N HIS A 163 15.51 4.42 -3.65
CA HIS A 163 15.02 5.26 -4.75
C HIS A 163 15.75 4.98 -6.06
N GLN A 164 17.05 4.78 -6.02
CA GLN A 164 17.86 4.46 -7.21
C GLN A 164 17.56 3.06 -7.76
N LYS A 165 16.97 2.17 -6.95
CA LYS A 165 16.67 0.77 -7.30
C LYS A 165 15.23 0.54 -7.78
N GLN A 166 14.34 1.51 -7.64
CA GLN A 166 12.92 1.37 -7.99
C GLN A 166 12.55 1.25 -9.49
N PRO A 167 13.40 1.46 -10.52
CA PRO A 167 12.90 1.54 -11.89
C PRO A 167 12.37 0.23 -12.47
N GLN A 168 12.71 -0.95 -11.94
CA GLN A 168 12.20 -2.22 -12.50
C GLN A 168 12.11 -3.30 -11.41
N LEU A 169 10.91 -3.58 -10.95
CA LEU A 169 10.65 -4.73 -10.06
C LEU A 169 11.04 -6.07 -10.72
N PHE A 170 10.89 -6.15 -12.04
CA PHE A 170 11.21 -7.34 -12.81
C PHE A 170 11.99 -6.98 -14.06
N SER A 171 13.15 -7.60 -14.25
CA SER A 171 14.02 -7.42 -15.44
C SER A 171 13.76 -8.47 -16.51
N THR A 172 13.18 -9.60 -16.15
CA THR A 172 12.90 -10.71 -17.06
C THR A 172 11.50 -11.25 -16.82
N MET A 173 10.69 -11.26 -17.88
CA MET A 173 9.34 -11.80 -17.86
C MET A 173 9.24 -12.93 -18.90
N GLU A 174 8.76 -14.09 -18.48
CA GLU A 174 8.55 -15.23 -19.36
C GLU A 174 7.11 -15.73 -19.18
N CYS A 175 6.38 -15.84 -20.29
CA CYS A 175 5.12 -16.58 -20.33
C CYS A 175 5.43 -18.04 -20.73
N ARG A 176 4.93 -18.96 -19.93
CA ARG A 176 5.08 -20.40 -20.19
C ARG A 176 3.70 -21.02 -20.23
N ASP A 177 3.36 -21.63 -21.36
CA ASP A 177 2.20 -22.51 -21.42
C ASP A 177 2.59 -23.84 -20.77
N ALA A 178 1.79 -24.32 -19.84
CA ALA A 178 1.95 -25.67 -19.30
C ALA A 178 1.58 -26.65 -20.40
N ALA A 179 2.50 -27.50 -20.78
CA ALA A 179 2.27 -28.64 -21.70
C ALA A 179 1.47 -29.74 -21.01
#